data_9cf3080da02b14a37118282ae10be2fa
#
_entry.id   9cf3080da02b14a37118282ae10be2fa
#
_cell.length_a   1.000
_cell.length_b   1.000
_cell.length_c   1.000
_cell.angle_alpha   90.00
_cell.angle_beta   90.00
_cell.angle_gamma   90.00
#
_symmetry.space_group_name_H-M   'P 1'
#
loop_
_entity.id
_entity.type
_entity.pdbx_description
1 polymer ?
#
loop_
_entity_poly.entity_id
_entity_poly.type
_entity_poly.pdbx_seq_one_letter_code
_entity_poly.pdbx_strand_id
1 'polypeptide(L)'
;MDPVSARIIVARFKTTIRNIVMIQCYAPTEATEEVEKQEFYMQLNETLRKQKKRDIIILGGDLNAKVGQENEGLEHIMGRHGLGERNENGQLFVDFCARHDLVIGGTIFPHKDCHKITWVSPDHKKENQIDHLALGQQWRRSLLDVRNKRGADIGSDDHLVAKFKLKIQTHKQRTKQLRKRYDIGRLKDEKQTQELFKLELTNRFQILTDMEQMENETIEEKWRRVRTTFRGKRKSTGL
;
A
#
# COMPACT_ATOMS: atom_id res chain seq x y z
N MET A 1 -6.97 9.47 20.01
CA MET A 1 -6.14 10.59 19.53
C MET A 1 -5.23 10.98 20.65
N ASP A 2 -3.94 11.01 20.38
CA ASP A 2 -2.93 11.23 21.40
C ASP A 2 -2.19 12.53 21.06
N PRO A 3 -2.42 13.65 21.78
CA PRO A 3 -1.65 14.87 21.62
C PRO A 3 -0.22 14.60 22.09
N VAL A 4 0.76 14.88 21.24
CA VAL A 4 2.18 14.73 21.56
C VAL A 4 2.75 16.05 22.06
N SER A 5 2.36 17.14 21.38
CA SER A 5 2.72 18.52 21.76
C SER A 5 1.64 19.48 21.26
N ALA A 6 1.84 20.78 21.47
CA ALA A 6 0.94 21.81 20.91
C ALA A 6 0.92 21.82 19.37
N ARG A 7 1.93 21.21 18.73
CA ARG A 7 2.12 21.22 17.27
C ARG A 7 1.96 19.85 16.62
N ILE A 8 1.85 18.74 17.39
CA ILE A 8 1.82 17.38 16.86
C ILE A 8 0.72 16.57 17.55
N ILE A 9 -0.15 15.96 16.75
CA ILE A 9 -1.17 15.04 17.20
C ILE A 9 -1.08 13.73 16.40
N VAL A 10 -1.30 12.60 17.07
CA VAL A 10 -1.28 11.27 16.47
C VAL A 10 -2.65 10.63 16.58
N ALA A 11 -3.17 10.14 15.46
CA ALA A 11 -4.38 9.35 15.40
C ALA A 11 -4.09 7.97 14.82
N ARG A 12 -4.47 6.91 15.54
CA ARG A 12 -4.33 5.54 15.07
C ARG A 12 -5.68 4.94 14.72
N PHE A 13 -5.81 4.53 13.47
CA PHE A 13 -6.97 3.84 12.94
C PHE A 13 -6.70 2.34 12.86
N LYS A 14 -7.48 1.56 13.59
CA LYS A 14 -7.39 0.11 13.54
C LYS A 14 -8.09 -0.41 12.29
N THR A 15 -7.42 -1.25 11.53
CA THR A 15 -7.99 -1.97 10.39
C THR A 15 -7.71 -3.46 10.51
N THR A 16 -8.40 -4.26 9.72
CA THR A 16 -8.29 -5.73 9.76
C THR A 16 -6.91 -6.26 9.35
N ILE A 17 -6.16 -5.50 8.56
CA ILE A 17 -4.91 -6.01 7.97
C ILE A 17 -3.70 -5.22 8.47
N ARG A 18 -3.73 -3.89 8.39
CA ARG A 18 -2.65 -2.99 8.86
C ARG A 18 -3.25 -1.71 9.40
N ASN A 19 -2.83 -1.30 10.58
CA ASN A 19 -3.29 -0.02 11.13
C ASN A 19 -2.74 1.13 10.30
N ILE A 20 -3.51 2.22 10.27
CA ILE A 20 -3.10 3.50 9.69
C ILE A 20 -2.81 4.43 10.84
N VAL A 21 -1.65 5.04 10.84
CA VAL A 21 -1.25 6.07 11.81
C VAL A 21 -1.16 7.37 11.04
N MET A 22 -1.99 8.31 11.43
CA MET A 22 -1.94 9.69 10.91
C MET A 22 -1.26 10.57 11.94
N ILE A 23 -0.20 11.24 11.53
CA ILE A 23 0.52 12.23 12.31
C ILE A 23 0.20 13.57 11.67
N GLN A 24 -0.58 14.38 12.35
CA GLN A 24 -0.91 15.74 11.91
C GLN A 24 -0.02 16.72 12.64
N CYS A 25 0.57 17.67 11.93
CA CYS A 25 1.48 18.64 12.51
C CYS A 25 1.26 20.05 11.95
N TYR A 26 1.69 21.02 12.76
CA TYR A 26 1.77 22.42 12.43
C TYR A 26 3.19 22.90 12.73
N ALA A 27 4.03 22.99 11.71
CA ALA A 27 5.44 23.35 11.86
C ALA A 27 5.63 24.84 12.18
N PRO A 28 6.75 25.22 12.80
CA PRO A 28 7.16 26.61 12.93
C PRO A 28 7.23 27.32 11.58
N THR A 29 6.95 28.62 11.57
CA THR A 29 7.05 29.44 10.36
C THR A 29 8.51 29.69 9.96
N GLU A 30 8.73 30.17 8.74
CA GLU A 30 10.06 30.50 8.24
C GLU A 30 10.81 31.51 9.13
N ALA A 31 10.07 32.47 9.70
CA ALA A 31 10.62 33.52 10.56
C ALA A 31 10.93 33.08 12.00
N THR A 32 10.59 31.84 12.35
CA THR A 32 10.85 31.28 13.68
C THR A 32 12.33 30.95 13.84
N GLU A 33 12.84 31.07 15.07
CA GLU A 33 14.24 30.76 15.39
C GLU A 33 14.60 29.30 15.08
N GLU A 34 15.82 29.05 14.67
CA GLU A 34 16.33 27.75 14.27
C GLU A 34 16.21 26.70 15.40
N VAL A 35 16.39 27.10 16.64
CA VAL A 35 16.28 26.23 17.81
C VAL A 35 14.87 25.63 17.91
N GLU A 36 13.83 26.43 17.71
CA GLU A 36 12.44 25.96 17.77
C GLU A 36 12.11 25.03 16.59
N LYS A 37 12.67 25.32 15.40
CA LYS A 37 12.54 24.42 14.23
C LYS A 37 13.19 23.06 14.52
N GLN A 38 14.38 23.04 15.10
CA GLN A 38 15.09 21.82 15.47
C GLN A 38 14.32 21.02 16.53
N GLU A 39 13.80 21.67 17.55
CA GLU A 39 12.98 21.03 18.59
C GLU A 39 11.73 20.37 17.99
N PHE A 40 11.06 21.06 17.07
CA PHE A 40 9.90 20.51 16.35
C PHE A 40 10.29 19.23 15.59
N TYR A 41 11.35 19.26 14.80
CA TYR A 41 11.79 18.08 14.04
C TYR A 41 12.31 16.95 14.93
N MET A 42 12.91 17.25 16.09
CA MET A 42 13.27 16.23 17.10
C MET A 42 12.01 15.54 17.65
N GLN A 43 10.99 16.30 18.06
CA GLN A 43 9.73 15.76 18.54
C GLN A 43 9.01 14.91 17.46
N LEU A 44 9.03 15.38 16.22
CA LEU A 44 8.46 14.67 15.08
C LEU A 44 9.20 13.36 14.81
N ASN A 45 10.52 13.35 14.89
CA ASN A 45 11.38 12.17 14.76
C ASN A 45 11.06 11.14 15.86
N GLU A 46 10.98 11.55 17.11
CA GLU A 46 10.60 10.66 18.21
C GLU A 46 9.20 10.08 18.03
N THR A 47 8.26 10.93 17.60
CA THR A 47 6.89 10.51 17.33
C THR A 47 6.84 9.44 16.25
N LEU A 48 7.61 9.60 15.19
CA LEU A 48 7.71 8.65 14.09
C LEU A 48 8.35 7.33 14.54
N ARG A 49 9.43 7.39 15.32
CA ARG A 49 10.15 6.21 15.85
C ARG A 49 9.32 5.37 16.80
N LYS A 50 8.37 5.96 17.51
CA LYS A 50 7.42 5.24 18.40
C LYS A 50 6.39 4.42 17.60
N GLN A 51 6.22 4.68 16.30
CA GLN A 51 5.25 3.95 15.51
C GLN A 51 5.77 2.57 15.09
N LYS A 52 4.83 1.62 14.96
CA LYS A 52 5.19 0.24 14.57
C LYS A 52 5.54 0.19 13.08
N LYS A 53 6.66 -0.43 12.72
CA LYS A 53 7.12 -0.56 11.32
C LYS A 53 6.09 -1.19 10.36
N ARG A 54 5.17 -2.00 10.90
CA ARG A 54 4.11 -2.64 10.10
C ARG A 54 2.91 -1.73 9.78
N ASP A 55 2.77 -0.62 10.49
CA ASP A 55 1.66 0.30 10.32
C ASP A 55 1.92 1.20 9.11
N ILE A 56 0.85 1.69 8.52
CA ILE A 56 0.91 2.65 7.42
C ILE A 56 0.97 4.03 8.05
N ILE A 57 2.11 4.69 7.93
CA ILE A 57 2.31 6.02 8.48
C ILE A 57 1.99 7.05 7.40
N ILE A 58 1.14 8.00 7.74
CA ILE A 58 0.79 9.17 6.96
C ILE A 58 1.11 10.38 7.83
N LEU A 59 2.05 11.17 7.38
CA LEU A 59 2.38 12.46 7.98
C LEU A 59 1.72 13.56 7.15
N GLY A 60 1.03 14.49 7.77
CA GLY A 60 0.39 15.61 7.07
C GLY A 60 0.21 16.83 7.93
N GLY A 61 -0.07 17.95 7.31
CA GLY A 61 -0.35 19.21 7.96
C GLY A 61 0.32 20.39 7.29
N ASP A 62 0.22 21.52 7.95
CA ASP A 62 0.93 22.72 7.57
C ASP A 62 2.40 22.62 8.05
N LEU A 63 3.29 22.42 7.10
CA LEU A 63 4.72 22.30 7.35
C LEU A 63 5.44 23.65 7.21
N ASN A 64 4.74 24.71 6.82
CA ASN A 64 5.32 26.01 6.46
C ASN A 64 6.53 25.87 5.50
N ALA A 65 6.52 24.83 4.69
CA ALA A 65 7.65 24.34 3.90
C ALA A 65 7.32 24.42 2.41
N LYS A 66 8.06 25.20 1.65
CA LYS A 66 8.03 25.17 0.19
C LYS A 66 9.08 24.19 -0.30
N VAL A 67 8.67 23.04 -0.84
CA VAL A 67 9.59 21.96 -1.25
C VAL A 67 10.13 22.14 -2.66
N GLY A 68 9.44 22.93 -3.50
CA GLY A 68 9.86 23.23 -4.86
C GLY A 68 9.75 22.07 -5.84
N GLN A 69 10.34 22.27 -7.04
CA GLN A 69 10.31 21.30 -8.13
C GLN A 69 11.62 20.53 -8.29
N GLU A 70 12.71 21.06 -7.76
CA GLU A 70 14.03 20.47 -7.87
C GLU A 70 14.11 19.17 -7.05
N ASN A 71 14.35 18.07 -7.75
CA ASN A 71 14.37 16.75 -7.14
C ASN A 71 15.59 15.91 -7.53
N GLU A 72 16.65 16.52 -8.06
CA GLU A 72 17.87 15.79 -8.42
C GLU A 72 18.48 15.10 -7.19
N GLY A 73 18.70 13.79 -7.30
CA GLY A 73 19.12 12.93 -6.18
C GLY A 73 18.05 12.65 -5.14
N LEU A 74 16.84 13.21 -5.28
CA LEU A 74 15.72 13.10 -4.34
C LEU A 74 14.49 12.37 -4.96
N GLU A 75 14.65 11.75 -6.13
CA GLU A 75 13.56 11.13 -6.90
C GLU A 75 12.85 10.04 -6.12
N HIS A 76 13.52 9.46 -5.13
CA HIS A 76 12.98 8.43 -4.27
C HIS A 76 11.96 8.98 -3.26
N ILE A 77 12.05 10.25 -2.88
CA ILE A 77 11.17 10.87 -1.88
C ILE A 77 10.26 11.96 -2.46
N MET A 78 10.57 12.57 -3.58
CA MET A 78 9.71 13.57 -4.20
C MET A 78 9.71 13.50 -5.72
N GLY A 79 8.61 13.97 -6.33
CA GLY A 79 8.52 14.20 -7.76
C GLY A 79 8.91 15.63 -8.12
N ARG A 80 8.83 15.96 -9.41
CA ARG A 80 9.14 17.28 -9.98
C ARG A 80 7.92 18.19 -10.16
N HIS A 81 6.79 17.85 -9.50
CA HIS A 81 5.53 18.59 -9.67
C HIS A 81 5.16 19.43 -8.46
N GLY A 82 6.11 19.78 -7.59
CA GLY A 82 5.93 20.77 -6.54
C GLY A 82 5.66 22.18 -7.10
N LEU A 83 5.43 23.16 -6.24
CA LEU A 83 5.17 24.54 -6.61
C LEU A 83 6.31 25.45 -6.12
N GLY A 84 6.78 26.33 -7.00
CA GLY A 84 7.76 27.35 -6.67
C GLY A 84 9.15 26.84 -6.37
N GLU A 85 9.92 27.64 -5.64
CA GLU A 85 11.28 27.35 -5.20
C GLU A 85 11.31 26.87 -3.75
N ARG A 86 12.32 26.08 -3.41
CA ARG A 86 12.49 25.54 -2.06
C ARG A 86 12.99 26.64 -1.11
N ASN A 87 12.36 26.73 0.08
CA ASN A 87 12.81 27.58 1.17
C ASN A 87 13.54 26.76 2.25
N GLU A 88 14.00 27.37 3.33
CA GLU A 88 14.74 26.69 4.41
C GLU A 88 13.88 25.63 5.09
N ASN A 89 12.64 25.95 5.45
CA ASN A 89 11.70 24.96 6.00
C ASN A 89 11.44 23.81 5.02
N GLY A 90 11.39 24.12 3.72
CA GLY A 90 11.29 23.12 2.66
C GLY A 90 12.49 22.18 2.64
N GLN A 91 13.70 22.69 2.81
CA GLN A 91 14.90 21.87 2.90
C GLN A 91 14.87 20.99 4.15
N LEU A 92 14.52 21.54 5.32
CA LEU A 92 14.39 20.76 6.55
C LEU A 92 13.38 19.62 6.42
N PHE A 93 12.23 19.89 5.76
CA PHE A 93 11.22 18.88 5.54
C PHE A 93 11.65 17.81 4.53
N VAL A 94 12.32 18.18 3.44
CA VAL A 94 12.87 17.25 2.46
C VAL A 94 13.93 16.35 3.10
N ASP A 95 14.84 16.91 3.89
CA ASP A 95 15.89 16.16 4.62
C ASP A 95 15.26 15.19 5.65
N PHE A 96 14.22 15.65 6.32
CA PHE A 96 13.45 14.80 7.23
C PHE A 96 12.79 13.61 6.49
N CYS A 97 12.15 13.87 5.35
CA CYS A 97 11.56 12.83 4.51
C CYS A 97 12.60 11.85 3.97
N ALA A 98 13.77 12.34 3.54
CA ALA A 98 14.87 11.49 3.09
C ALA A 98 15.38 10.56 4.19
N ARG A 99 15.56 11.09 5.40
CA ARG A 99 16.04 10.31 6.57
C ARG A 99 15.08 9.21 7.00
N HIS A 100 13.80 9.39 6.75
CA HIS A 100 12.73 8.48 7.19
C HIS A 100 12.06 7.69 6.06
N ASP A 101 12.63 7.70 4.86
CA ASP A 101 12.06 7.05 3.68
C ASP A 101 10.57 7.43 3.45
N LEU A 102 10.25 8.71 3.60
CA LEU A 102 8.92 9.25 3.37
C LEU A 102 8.85 9.89 1.97
N VAL A 103 7.72 9.75 1.31
CA VAL A 103 7.46 10.33 -0.01
C VAL A 103 6.50 11.49 0.12
N ILE A 104 6.88 12.64 -0.41
CA ILE A 104 6.08 13.89 -0.41
C ILE A 104 5.05 13.79 -1.54
N GLY A 105 3.80 13.48 -1.17
CA GLY A 105 2.74 13.12 -2.12
C GLY A 105 2.36 14.21 -3.11
N GLY A 106 2.31 15.47 -2.67
CA GLY A 106 1.90 16.61 -3.48
C GLY A 106 2.86 16.94 -4.64
N THR A 107 4.07 16.37 -4.63
CA THR A 107 5.07 16.57 -5.68
C THR A 107 5.05 15.52 -6.79
N ILE A 108 4.27 14.42 -6.61
CA ILE A 108 4.32 13.24 -7.48
C ILE A 108 3.44 13.41 -8.73
N PHE A 109 2.27 14.05 -8.57
CA PHE A 109 1.24 14.07 -9.60
C PHE A 109 1.25 15.38 -10.39
N PRO A 110 1.13 15.31 -11.73
CA PRO A 110 1.06 16.50 -12.57
C PRO A 110 -0.31 17.15 -12.47
N HIS A 111 -0.44 18.18 -11.65
CA HIS A 111 -1.64 19.00 -11.52
C HIS A 111 -1.39 20.44 -11.97
N LYS A 112 -2.48 21.12 -12.31
CA LYS A 112 -2.47 22.58 -12.47
C LYS A 112 -2.13 23.24 -11.13
N ASP A 113 -1.50 24.41 -11.16
CA ASP A 113 -1.04 25.07 -9.94
C ASP A 113 -2.18 25.37 -8.96
N CYS A 114 -3.37 25.71 -9.45
CA CYS A 114 -4.57 25.89 -8.61
C CYS A 114 -4.95 24.66 -7.76
N HIS A 115 -4.46 23.47 -8.09
CA HIS A 115 -4.66 22.23 -7.32
C HIS A 115 -3.47 21.87 -6.43
N LYS A 116 -2.43 22.70 -6.42
CA LYS A 116 -1.24 22.54 -5.58
C LYS A 116 -1.17 23.62 -4.50
N ILE A 117 -1.66 24.83 -4.80
CA ILE A 117 -1.69 25.94 -3.86
C ILE A 117 -2.54 25.55 -2.65
N THR A 118 -1.95 25.69 -1.46
CA THR A 118 -2.61 25.39 -0.18
C THR A 118 -2.75 26.64 0.68
N TRP A 119 -2.05 27.72 0.33
CA TRP A 119 -2.10 28.98 1.05
C TRP A 119 -2.01 30.16 0.09
N VAL A 120 -2.83 31.15 0.34
CA VAL A 120 -2.85 32.43 -0.40
C VAL A 120 -2.68 33.56 0.59
N SER A 121 -1.79 34.51 0.28
CA SER A 121 -1.58 35.67 1.14
C SER A 121 -2.84 36.54 1.24
N PRO A 122 -3.08 37.25 2.36
CA PRO A 122 -4.26 38.12 2.53
C PRO A 122 -4.41 39.19 1.45
N ASP A 123 -3.30 39.61 0.84
CA ASP A 123 -3.30 40.56 -0.27
C ASP A 123 -3.44 39.90 -1.66
N HIS A 124 -3.66 38.58 -1.70
CA HIS A 124 -3.80 37.73 -2.89
C HIS A 124 -2.61 37.80 -3.88
N LYS A 125 -1.45 38.29 -3.44
CA LYS A 125 -0.26 38.43 -4.31
C LYS A 125 0.67 37.23 -4.29
N LYS A 126 0.60 36.44 -3.22
CA LYS A 126 1.47 35.26 -3.06
C LYS A 126 0.65 34.00 -2.87
N GLU A 127 0.99 33.00 -3.64
CA GLU A 127 0.38 31.67 -3.58
C GLU A 127 1.48 30.66 -3.30
N ASN A 128 1.29 29.79 -2.28
CA ASN A 128 2.28 28.83 -1.85
C ASN A 128 1.67 27.46 -1.65
N GLN A 129 2.51 26.43 -1.77
CA GLN A 129 2.22 25.06 -1.33
C GLN A 129 3.05 24.81 -0.06
N ILE A 130 2.42 24.89 1.10
CA ILE A 130 3.03 24.74 2.42
C ILE A 130 2.44 23.60 3.23
N ASP A 131 1.23 23.16 2.87
CA ASP A 131 0.61 21.96 3.42
C ASP A 131 1.05 20.76 2.61
N HIS A 132 1.56 19.76 3.30
CA HIS A 132 2.06 18.55 2.67
C HIS A 132 1.45 17.30 3.27
N LEU A 133 1.50 16.24 2.48
CA LEU A 133 1.21 14.89 2.90
C LEU A 133 2.39 14.01 2.49
N ALA A 134 2.99 13.35 3.46
CA ALA A 134 4.05 12.37 3.23
C ALA A 134 3.66 10.99 3.75
N LEU A 135 4.14 9.95 3.08
CA LEU A 135 3.88 8.57 3.46
C LEU A 135 5.12 7.70 3.20
N GLY A 136 5.23 6.58 3.91
CA GLY A 136 6.35 5.66 3.73
C GLY A 136 6.52 5.24 2.27
N GLN A 137 7.75 5.26 1.76
CA GLN A 137 8.12 4.96 0.37
C GLN A 137 7.57 3.61 -0.11
N GLN A 138 7.52 2.62 0.75
CA GLN A 138 6.92 1.30 0.45
C GLN A 138 5.45 1.39 0.00
N TRP A 139 4.75 2.47 0.34
CA TRP A 139 3.35 2.72 0.00
C TRP A 139 3.16 3.69 -1.16
N ARG A 140 4.24 4.23 -1.74
CA ARG A 140 4.18 5.19 -2.85
C ARG A 140 3.24 4.73 -3.97
N ARG A 141 3.28 3.44 -4.33
CA ARG A 141 2.43 2.87 -5.39
C ARG A 141 0.95 2.76 -5.02
N SER A 142 0.63 2.89 -3.75
CA SER A 142 -0.76 2.91 -3.25
C SER A 142 -1.38 4.30 -3.29
N LEU A 143 -0.55 5.34 -3.38
CA LEU A 143 -0.99 6.72 -3.54
C LEU A 143 -1.41 6.91 -5.00
N LEU A 144 -2.66 7.30 -5.22
CA LEU A 144 -3.23 7.48 -6.55
C LEU A 144 -3.32 8.94 -6.96
N ASP A 145 -3.47 9.82 -5.97
CA ASP A 145 -3.64 11.24 -6.20
C ASP A 145 -3.42 12.03 -4.91
N VAL A 146 -2.84 13.22 -5.01
CA VAL A 146 -2.78 14.23 -3.96
C VAL A 146 -2.99 15.59 -4.60
N ARG A 147 -4.02 16.31 -4.15
CA ARG A 147 -4.32 17.64 -4.65
C ARG A 147 -5.03 18.48 -3.61
N ASN A 148 -4.94 19.80 -3.75
CA ASN A 148 -5.80 20.71 -3.04
C ASN A 148 -7.18 20.79 -3.73
N LYS A 149 -8.25 20.76 -2.94
CA LYS A 149 -9.62 21.03 -3.40
C LYS A 149 -10.16 22.23 -2.67
N ARG A 150 -10.51 23.26 -3.44
CA ARG A 150 -11.18 24.46 -2.97
C ARG A 150 -12.69 24.23 -2.91
N GLY A 151 -13.37 24.91 -2.00
CA GLY A 151 -14.83 24.94 -1.96
C GLY A 151 -15.52 23.82 -1.19
N ALA A 152 -14.85 23.26 -0.18
CA ALA A 152 -15.54 22.45 0.81
C ALA A 152 -16.14 23.36 1.89
N ASP A 153 -17.44 23.24 2.15
CA ASP A 153 -18.25 24.02 3.11
C ASP A 153 -17.87 23.77 4.59
N ILE A 154 -16.58 23.80 4.93
CA ILE A 154 -16.10 23.49 6.29
C ILE A 154 -15.14 24.60 6.70
N GLY A 155 -15.60 25.78 7.01
CA GLY A 155 -14.85 26.82 7.75
C GLY A 155 -13.37 27.10 7.41
N SER A 156 -12.80 26.42 6.39
CA SER A 156 -11.47 26.54 5.83
C SER A 156 -11.57 26.43 4.32
N ASP A 157 -10.99 27.37 3.61
CA ASP A 157 -11.12 27.52 2.15
C ASP A 157 -10.38 26.43 1.36
N ASP A 158 -9.43 25.74 1.96
CA ASP A 158 -8.53 24.80 1.28
C ASP A 158 -8.43 23.45 1.99
N HIS A 159 -8.59 22.36 1.24
CA HIS A 159 -8.49 20.99 1.73
C HIS A 159 -7.48 20.18 0.92
N LEU A 160 -6.41 19.76 1.56
CA LEU A 160 -5.47 18.82 0.98
C LEU A 160 -6.07 17.42 0.99
N VAL A 161 -6.39 16.89 -0.17
CA VAL A 161 -7.03 15.58 -0.35
C VAL A 161 -6.06 14.59 -0.96
N ALA A 162 -5.87 13.47 -0.29
CA ALA A 162 -5.13 12.34 -0.83
C ALA A 162 -6.03 11.14 -1.12
N LYS A 163 -5.87 10.52 -2.27
CA LYS A 163 -6.57 9.31 -2.66
C LYS A 163 -5.63 8.11 -2.60
N PHE A 164 -5.94 7.17 -1.74
CA PHE A 164 -5.18 5.92 -1.58
C PHE A 164 -5.95 4.71 -2.08
N LYS A 165 -5.22 3.77 -2.69
CA LYS A 165 -5.69 2.42 -2.95
C LYS A 165 -4.67 1.42 -2.43
N LEU A 166 -4.86 0.97 -1.23
CA LEU A 166 -4.01 -0.05 -0.63
C LEU A 166 -4.32 -1.41 -1.28
N LYS A 167 -3.44 -1.85 -2.16
CA LYS A 167 -3.42 -3.24 -2.63
C LYS A 167 -2.71 -4.08 -1.57
N ILE A 168 -3.38 -4.38 -0.48
CA ILE A 168 -2.86 -5.28 0.52
C ILE A 168 -3.01 -6.68 -0.05
N GLN A 169 -1.92 -7.26 -0.53
CA GLN A 169 -1.88 -8.69 -0.72
C GLN A 169 -2.03 -9.30 0.67
N THR A 170 -3.23 -9.78 0.99
CA THR A 170 -3.34 -10.80 2.01
C THR A 170 -2.39 -11.89 1.55
N HIS A 171 -1.29 -12.09 2.29
CA HIS A 171 -0.62 -13.37 2.24
C HIS A 171 -1.73 -14.36 2.61
N LYS A 172 -2.43 -14.91 1.61
CA LYS A 172 -2.99 -16.23 1.80
C LYS A 172 -1.81 -16.98 2.36
N GLN A 173 -1.86 -17.29 3.66
CA GLN A 173 -1.03 -18.37 4.15
C GLN A 173 -1.21 -19.40 3.04
N ARG A 174 -0.18 -19.58 2.25
CA ARG A 174 -0.03 -20.82 1.52
C ARG A 174 -0.03 -21.79 2.69
N THR A 175 -1.21 -22.26 3.07
CA THR A 175 -1.30 -23.56 3.68
C THR A 175 -0.39 -24.34 2.78
N LYS A 176 0.81 -24.65 3.28
CA LYS A 176 1.66 -25.65 2.65
C LYS A 176 0.66 -26.78 2.49
N GLN A 177 0.05 -26.89 1.31
CA GLN A 177 -0.54 -28.16 0.94
C GLN A 177 0.66 -29.06 1.04
N LEU A 178 0.79 -29.69 2.19
CA LEU A 178 1.67 -30.83 2.37
C LEU A 178 1.33 -31.66 1.16
N ARG A 179 2.20 -31.62 0.15
CA ARG A 179 2.08 -32.50 -1.00
C ARG A 179 1.99 -33.85 -0.33
N LYS A 180 0.76 -34.46 -0.36
CA LYS A 180 0.57 -35.80 0.18
C LYS A 180 1.69 -36.62 -0.48
N ARG A 181 2.71 -36.97 0.28
CA ARG A 181 3.72 -37.90 -0.16
C ARG A 181 3.01 -39.25 -0.19
N TYR A 182 2.72 -39.69 -1.38
CA TYR A 182 2.20 -41.04 -1.56
C TYR A 182 3.30 -42.01 -1.18
N ASP A 183 2.97 -43.01 -0.39
CA ASP A 183 3.89 -44.06 -0.03
C ASP A 183 4.07 -45.01 -1.22
N ILE A 184 5.01 -44.66 -2.07
CA ILE A 184 5.36 -45.42 -3.28
C ILE A 184 6.00 -46.77 -2.88
N GLY A 185 6.56 -46.89 -1.67
CA GLY A 185 7.13 -48.13 -1.13
C GLY A 185 6.06 -49.22 -1.06
N ARG A 186 4.90 -48.94 -0.47
CA ARG A 186 3.77 -49.86 -0.39
C ARG A 186 3.30 -50.34 -1.76
N LEU A 187 3.32 -49.48 -2.75
CA LEU A 187 2.97 -49.86 -4.13
C LEU A 187 4.00 -50.82 -4.78
N LYS A 188 5.25 -50.81 -4.31
CA LYS A 188 6.32 -51.68 -4.84
C LYS A 188 6.38 -53.03 -4.13
N ASP A 189 6.07 -53.06 -2.83
CA ASP A 189 6.34 -54.22 -1.98
C ASP A 189 5.10 -55.11 -1.76
N GLU A 190 3.86 -54.56 -1.86
CA GLU A 190 2.61 -55.27 -1.64
C GLU A 190 1.90 -55.60 -2.96
N LYS A 191 1.95 -56.85 -3.42
CA LYS A 191 1.25 -57.30 -4.65
C LYS A 191 -0.26 -57.01 -4.67
N GLN A 192 -0.93 -57.19 -3.55
CA GLN A 192 -2.37 -56.88 -3.44
C GLN A 192 -2.67 -55.40 -3.65
N THR A 193 -1.86 -54.52 -3.08
CA THR A 193 -2.00 -53.05 -3.25
C THR A 193 -1.71 -52.66 -4.70
N GLN A 194 -0.78 -53.32 -5.38
CA GLN A 194 -0.53 -53.14 -6.81
C GLN A 194 -1.72 -53.51 -7.68
N GLU A 195 -2.32 -54.63 -7.42
CA GLU A 195 -3.49 -55.11 -8.19
C GLU A 195 -4.72 -54.21 -8.00
N LEU A 196 -5.02 -53.83 -6.76
CA LEU A 196 -6.07 -52.86 -6.48
C LEU A 196 -5.86 -51.53 -7.15
N PHE A 197 -4.61 -51.04 -7.14
CA PHE A 197 -4.27 -49.80 -7.80
C PHE A 197 -4.40 -49.88 -9.32
N LYS A 198 -3.96 -50.99 -9.94
CA LYS A 198 -4.15 -51.25 -11.37
C LYS A 198 -5.63 -51.31 -11.74
N LEU A 199 -6.43 -52.02 -10.94
CA LEU A 199 -7.88 -52.15 -11.15
C LEU A 199 -8.58 -50.80 -11.07
N GLU A 200 -8.24 -49.97 -10.06
CA GLU A 200 -8.78 -48.62 -9.95
C GLU A 200 -8.37 -47.72 -11.10
N LEU A 201 -7.10 -47.82 -11.55
CA LEU A 201 -6.63 -47.09 -12.73
C LEU A 201 -7.39 -47.54 -13.98
N THR A 202 -7.50 -48.81 -14.24
CA THR A 202 -8.21 -49.37 -15.41
C THR A 202 -9.65 -48.89 -15.42
N ASN A 203 -10.37 -49.00 -14.30
CA ASN A 203 -11.75 -48.54 -14.19
C ASN A 203 -11.88 -46.99 -14.44
N ARG A 204 -10.91 -46.23 -14.03
CA ARG A 204 -10.92 -44.76 -14.29
C ARG A 204 -10.59 -44.43 -15.75
N PHE A 205 -9.69 -45.17 -16.38
CA PHE A 205 -9.37 -45.00 -17.79
C PHE A 205 -10.47 -45.53 -18.70
N GLN A 206 -11.18 -46.59 -18.31
CA GLN A 206 -12.32 -47.14 -19.08
C GLN A 206 -13.44 -46.12 -19.20
N ILE A 207 -13.74 -45.39 -18.11
CA ILE A 207 -14.68 -44.27 -18.16
C ILE A 207 -14.24 -43.15 -19.13
N LEU A 208 -12.95 -42.94 -19.29
CA LEU A 208 -12.41 -41.96 -20.23
C LEU A 208 -12.49 -42.46 -21.68
N THR A 209 -12.29 -43.74 -21.92
CA THR A 209 -12.40 -44.39 -23.23
C THR A 209 -13.84 -44.45 -23.71
N ASP A 210 -14.76 -44.74 -22.82
CA ASP A 210 -16.22 -44.70 -23.12
C ASP A 210 -16.71 -43.26 -23.43
N MET A 211 -15.98 -42.24 -22.96
CA MET A 211 -16.28 -40.86 -23.26
C MET A 211 -15.74 -40.38 -24.61
N GLU A 212 -14.73 -41.06 -25.20
CA GLU A 212 -14.21 -40.74 -26.55
C GLU A 212 -15.18 -41.10 -27.68
N GLN A 213 -16.16 -41.95 -27.42
CA GLN A 213 -17.16 -42.36 -28.41
C GLN A 213 -18.32 -41.36 -28.61
N MET A 214 -18.34 -40.22 -27.85
CA MET A 214 -19.29 -39.14 -28.06
C MET A 214 -18.71 -38.05 -28.95
N GLU A 215 -18.98 -38.13 -30.25
CA GLU A 215 -18.36 -37.32 -31.31
C GLU A 215 -18.70 -35.80 -31.32
N ASN A 216 -19.54 -35.28 -30.43
CA ASN A 216 -20.06 -33.90 -30.54
C ASN A 216 -19.73 -32.95 -29.38
N GLU A 217 -18.76 -33.28 -28.52
CA GLU A 217 -18.39 -32.40 -27.42
C GLU A 217 -17.16 -31.56 -27.73
N THR A 218 -17.20 -30.28 -27.30
CA THR A 218 -16.05 -29.38 -27.41
C THR A 218 -14.90 -29.80 -26.49
N ILE A 219 -13.67 -29.45 -26.85
CA ILE A 219 -12.46 -29.75 -26.06
C ILE A 219 -12.57 -29.25 -24.61
N GLU A 220 -13.22 -28.10 -24.40
CA GLU A 220 -13.42 -27.54 -23.07
C GLU A 220 -14.41 -28.33 -22.20
N GLU A 221 -15.46 -28.88 -22.81
CA GLU A 221 -16.42 -29.74 -22.12
C GLU A 221 -15.78 -31.07 -21.74
N LYS A 222 -14.99 -31.67 -22.64
CA LYS A 222 -14.19 -32.87 -22.37
C LYS A 222 -13.22 -32.61 -21.18
N TRP A 223 -12.51 -31.47 -21.17
CA TRP A 223 -11.63 -31.11 -20.06
C TRP A 223 -12.37 -30.84 -18.75
N ARG A 224 -13.56 -30.26 -18.79
CA ARG A 224 -14.38 -30.00 -17.61
C ARG A 224 -14.84 -31.33 -16.97
N ARG A 225 -15.26 -32.33 -17.73
CA ARG A 225 -15.63 -33.67 -17.27
C ARG A 225 -14.44 -34.41 -16.69
N VAL A 226 -13.33 -34.46 -17.37
CA VAL A 226 -12.08 -35.05 -16.87
C VAL A 226 -11.76 -34.46 -15.50
N ARG A 227 -11.79 -33.15 -15.37
CA ARG A 227 -11.50 -32.45 -14.12
C ARG A 227 -12.51 -32.77 -13.01
N THR A 228 -13.79 -32.93 -13.32
CA THR A 228 -14.83 -33.29 -12.35
C THR A 228 -14.74 -34.75 -11.91
N THR A 229 -14.47 -35.65 -12.83
CA THR A 229 -14.28 -37.08 -12.53
C THR A 229 -13.10 -37.34 -11.62
N PHE A 230 -11.98 -36.60 -11.84
CA PHE A 230 -10.80 -36.65 -10.95
C PHE A 230 -11.00 -35.92 -9.61
N ARG A 231 -11.85 -34.87 -9.53
CA ARG A 231 -12.15 -34.14 -8.30
C ARG A 231 -13.28 -34.76 -7.45
N GLY A 232 -14.25 -35.38 -8.07
CA GLY A 232 -15.47 -35.83 -7.38
C GLY A 232 -15.29 -36.98 -6.38
N LYS A 233 -14.20 -37.76 -6.47
CA LYS A 233 -13.91 -38.86 -5.55
C LYS A 233 -12.90 -38.55 -4.43
N ARG A 234 -12.58 -37.28 -4.21
CA ARG A 234 -11.73 -36.86 -3.06
C ARG A 234 -12.47 -36.94 -1.70
N LYS A 235 -13.80 -37.20 -1.69
CA LYS A 235 -14.60 -37.19 -0.46
C LYS A 235 -15.04 -38.58 0.02
N SER A 236 -14.83 -39.64 -0.73
CA SER A 236 -15.39 -40.99 -0.38
C SER A 236 -14.34 -42.02 0.03
N THR A 237 -13.08 -41.75 -0.06
CA THR A 237 -12.02 -42.63 0.46
C THR A 237 -11.14 -41.85 1.41
N GLY A 238 -11.39 -42.07 2.73
CA GLY A 238 -10.54 -41.63 3.81
C GLY A 238 -9.17 -42.31 3.77
N LEU A 239 -8.31 -41.94 2.82
CA LEU A 239 -6.93 -42.32 2.72
C LEU A 239 -6.09 -41.03 2.41
#